data_74783e7f59edf0f0cb3b9459b63213bb
#
_entry.id   74783e7f59edf0f0cb3b9459b63213bb
#
_cell.length_a   1.000
_cell.length_b   1.000
_cell.length_c   1.000
_cell.angle_alpha   90.00
_cell.angle_beta   90.00
_cell.angle_gamma   90.00
#
_symmetry.space_group_name_H-M   'P 1'
#
loop_
_entity.id
_entity.type
_entity.pdbx_description
1 polymer ?
#
loop_
_entity_poly.entity_id
_entity_poly.type
_entity_poly.pdbx_seq_one_letter_code
_entity_poly.pdbx_strand_id
1 'polypeptide(L)'
;MSQNAFRPRQEGLSREATISLEETIPCEMRRFSLPGRWMIITATTNPVRIRTMNNKPINVTETPQKLASLTSAIALAVILTAPVANAADVSAPTPQMTYRTIEIDGSKIAYREIGAHDKPAILLLHGVPSSSRMYDDLMRRLGNEYHLVAPDYPGFGNSEAPSPQDYTYTFDHLAETIIKLTDALKLDRYVLFMQDYGAPVGMRVATTRPQSVIGTIFQNGNVYEEGLGPMWEERKAFWNNRGELQAEVVKQHQSLAVTRARHLGTDPDIEAYNPDLWMDEYAYLNRPGQDQIQSDLIFDYQNNIAAYPIWQSWLREHKPLTLVMWGKYDPAFTVAGADAFKKDLPEADIHILDAGHFAMDTKLDEVASFTRAYMARLPR
;
A
#
# COMPACT_ATOMS: atom_id res chain seq x y z
N MET A 1 18.41 -62.16 2.49
CA MET A 1 19.57 -61.99 1.59
C MET A 1 19.38 -60.61 0.95
N SER A 2 20.13 -59.61 1.07
CA SER A 2 21.39 -59.24 1.68
C SER A 2 21.32 -57.74 1.99
N GLN A 3 21.72 -57.37 3.18
CA GLN A 3 21.91 -56.02 3.66
C GLN A 3 23.14 -55.41 2.95
N ASN A 4 23.12 -54.10 2.66
CA ASN A 4 24.30 -53.32 2.66
C ASN A 4 24.03 -51.89 3.18
N ALA A 5 24.53 -51.67 4.38
CA ALA A 5 24.62 -50.39 5.05
C ALA A 5 25.82 -49.61 4.54
N PHE A 6 25.64 -48.32 4.31
CA PHE A 6 26.77 -47.39 4.12
C PHE A 6 26.80 -46.39 5.31
N ARG A 7 27.92 -46.42 6.07
CA ARG A 7 28.28 -45.43 7.09
C ARG A 7 29.15 -44.33 6.44
N PRO A 8 28.96 -43.06 6.81
CA PRO A 8 29.99 -42.07 6.48
C PRO A 8 31.00 -41.97 7.61
N ARG A 9 32.28 -41.78 7.19
CA ARG A 9 33.45 -41.48 8.03
C ARG A 9 33.34 -40.08 8.60
N GLN A 10 33.66 -39.94 9.88
CA GLN A 10 34.09 -38.71 10.52
C GLN A 10 35.55 -38.43 10.20
N GLU A 11 35.88 -37.26 9.74
CA GLU A 11 37.17 -36.64 9.94
C GLU A 11 36.97 -35.22 10.45
N GLY A 12 37.47 -34.96 11.65
CA GLY A 12 37.45 -33.70 12.30
C GLY A 12 38.54 -32.76 11.80
N LEU A 13 38.30 -31.48 11.91
CA LEU A 13 39.32 -30.46 12.15
C LEU A 13 38.65 -29.21 12.75
N SER A 14 38.98 -29.01 14.01
CA SER A 14 38.74 -27.78 14.77
C SER A 14 39.55 -26.62 14.18
N ARG A 15 38.94 -25.48 13.97
CA ARG A 15 39.58 -24.16 14.11
C ARG A 15 38.51 -23.15 14.53
N GLU A 16 38.56 -22.75 15.77
CA GLU A 16 37.96 -21.52 16.26
C GLU A 16 38.54 -20.33 15.53
N ALA A 17 37.70 -19.56 14.87
CA ALA A 17 38.04 -18.23 14.37
C ALA A 17 37.30 -17.22 15.24
N THR A 18 38.06 -16.64 16.17
CA THR A 18 37.61 -15.47 16.95
C THR A 18 37.61 -14.27 16.00
N ILE A 19 36.43 -13.73 15.71
CA ILE A 19 36.27 -12.46 14.98
C ILE A 19 36.20 -11.37 16.04
N SER A 20 37.26 -10.56 16.17
CA SER A 20 37.22 -9.31 16.90
C SER A 20 36.59 -8.25 15.97
N LEU A 21 35.43 -7.70 16.37
CA LEU A 21 34.83 -6.54 15.74
C LEU A 21 35.62 -5.30 16.22
N GLU A 22 36.50 -4.77 15.38
CA GLU A 22 36.91 -3.38 15.46
C GLU A 22 35.96 -2.53 14.65
N GLU A 23 35.18 -1.68 15.36
CA GLU A 23 34.34 -0.65 14.72
C GLU A 23 35.24 0.41 14.08
N THR A 24 35.36 0.41 12.77
CA THR A 24 35.91 1.51 11.99
C THR A 24 34.84 2.49 11.58
N ILE A 25 34.87 3.66 12.20
CA ILE A 25 34.05 4.83 11.80
C ILE A 25 34.50 5.31 10.42
N PRO A 26 33.59 5.54 9.45
CA PRO A 26 33.98 6.02 8.12
C PRO A 26 34.45 7.47 8.18
N CYS A 27 35.66 7.74 7.72
CA CYS A 27 36.22 9.08 7.54
C CYS A 27 35.61 9.68 6.26
N GLU A 28 34.78 10.73 6.37
CA GLU A 28 34.29 11.47 5.20
C GLU A 28 35.40 12.34 4.60
N MET A 29 35.79 12.01 3.36
CA MET A 29 36.66 12.83 2.54
C MET A 29 35.85 13.81 1.69
N ARG A 30 35.95 15.10 1.95
CA ARG A 30 35.37 16.13 1.06
C ARG A 30 36.41 16.67 0.09
N ARG A 31 36.08 16.65 -1.22
CA ARG A 31 36.91 17.20 -2.30
C ARG A 31 36.40 18.60 -2.67
N PHE A 32 37.30 19.58 -2.71
CA PHE A 32 36.98 20.92 -3.19
C PHE A 32 37.83 21.22 -4.44
N SER A 33 37.23 21.84 -5.47
CA SER A 33 37.89 22.23 -6.69
C SER A 33 37.94 23.77 -6.76
N LEU A 34 39.14 24.30 -6.91
CA LEU A 34 39.37 25.70 -7.34
C LEU A 34 40.05 25.67 -8.72
N PRO A 35 39.93 26.71 -9.56
CA PRO A 35 40.45 26.70 -10.91
C PRO A 35 41.95 26.40 -10.92
N GLY A 36 42.32 25.21 -11.44
CA GLY A 36 43.72 24.80 -11.65
C GLY A 36 44.39 24.00 -10.52
N ARG A 37 43.75 23.71 -9.37
CA ARG A 37 44.35 22.91 -8.30
C ARG A 37 43.31 22.13 -7.48
N TRP A 38 43.58 20.87 -7.18
CA TRP A 38 42.81 20.03 -6.24
C TRP A 38 43.48 20.03 -4.88
N MET A 39 42.67 20.20 -3.82
CA MET A 39 43.13 20.14 -2.44
C MET A 39 42.28 19.14 -1.67
N ILE A 40 42.90 18.24 -0.95
CA ILE A 40 42.24 17.24 -0.08
C ILE A 40 42.48 17.68 1.36
N ILE A 41 41.41 17.89 2.11
CA ILE A 41 41.48 18.18 3.54
C ILE A 41 41.00 16.93 4.28
N THR A 42 41.85 16.33 5.09
CA THR A 42 41.49 15.27 6.04
C THR A 42 41.49 15.87 7.44
N ALA A 43 40.35 15.85 8.11
CA ALA A 43 40.24 16.25 9.50
C ALA A 43 40.52 15.01 10.39
N THR A 44 41.65 15.06 11.13
CA THR A 44 41.90 14.14 12.25
C THR A 44 42.04 14.99 13.52
N THR A 45 41.59 14.46 14.63
CA THR A 45 41.66 15.13 15.94
C THR A 45 43.11 15.38 16.35
N ASN A 46 43.59 16.62 16.03
CA ASN A 46 44.89 17.25 16.38
C ASN A 46 46.18 16.55 15.88
N PRO A 47 47.06 17.29 15.12
CA PRO A 47 46.88 18.58 14.46
C PRO A 47 46.55 18.48 12.96
N VAL A 48 45.94 19.53 12.41
CA VAL A 48 45.61 19.63 10.96
C VAL A 48 46.92 19.65 10.14
N ARG A 49 47.12 18.65 9.28
CA ARG A 49 48.21 18.61 8.30
C ARG A 49 47.65 18.90 6.91
N ILE A 50 48.12 19.98 6.29
CA ILE A 50 47.83 20.33 4.90
C ILE A 50 48.91 19.78 4.02
N ARG A 51 48.57 18.94 3.03
CA ARG A 51 49.50 18.44 2.00
C ARG A 51 48.94 18.79 0.61
N THR A 52 49.86 19.24 -0.27
CA THR A 52 49.57 19.37 -1.70
C THR A 52 49.96 18.08 -2.42
N MET A 53 49.30 17.73 -3.50
CA MET A 53 49.50 16.47 -4.23
C MET A 53 50.90 16.26 -4.84
N ASN A 54 51.83 17.23 -4.73
CA ASN A 54 53.17 17.14 -5.33
C ASN A 54 54.31 17.09 -4.31
N ASN A 55 54.11 16.70 -3.09
CA ASN A 55 55.11 16.35 -2.05
C ASN A 55 56.34 17.29 -1.97
N LYS A 56 56.28 18.55 -2.39
CA LYS A 56 57.38 19.50 -2.24
C LYS A 56 57.21 20.27 -0.92
N PRO A 57 58.28 20.32 -0.08
CA PRO A 57 58.23 21.13 1.13
C PRO A 57 58.21 22.65 0.77
N ILE A 58 57.33 23.38 1.44
CA ILE A 58 57.32 24.84 1.34
C ILE A 58 58.35 25.36 2.35
N ASN A 59 59.47 25.90 1.87
CA ASN A 59 60.41 26.64 2.71
C ASN A 59 59.87 28.06 2.90
N VAL A 60 59.42 28.36 4.11
CA VAL A 60 58.96 29.70 4.49
C VAL A 60 60.12 30.50 5.04
N THR A 61 60.82 31.18 4.13
CA THR A 61 61.75 32.29 4.49
C THR A 61 61.17 33.58 3.96
N GLU A 62 60.17 34.11 4.63
CA GLU A 62 59.61 35.44 4.29
C GLU A 62 59.43 36.28 5.58
N THR A 63 59.66 37.60 5.40
CA THR A 63 59.80 38.61 6.46
C THR A 63 58.49 38.85 7.24
N PRO A 64 58.55 39.40 8.48
CA PRO A 64 57.43 39.50 9.41
C PRO A 64 56.20 40.29 8.92
N GLN A 65 56.33 41.15 7.91
CA GLN A 65 55.22 41.92 7.36
C GLN A 65 54.22 41.13 6.48
N LYS A 66 54.67 40.04 5.89
CA LYS A 66 53.76 39.14 5.10
C LYS A 66 53.02 38.13 5.95
N LEU A 67 53.52 37.86 7.15
CA LEU A 67 52.82 37.00 8.10
C LEU A 67 51.53 37.65 8.68
N ALA A 68 51.55 38.98 8.86
CA ALA A 68 50.37 39.72 9.37
C ALA A 68 49.20 39.72 8.41
N SER A 69 49.42 39.69 7.10
CA SER A 69 48.36 39.63 6.10
C SER A 69 47.76 38.23 5.94
N LEU A 70 48.56 37.16 6.19
CA LEU A 70 48.07 35.77 6.19
C LEU A 70 47.25 35.47 7.43
N THR A 71 47.65 35.99 8.60
CA THR A 71 46.88 35.79 9.85
C THR A 71 45.55 36.53 9.84
N SER A 72 45.41 37.70 9.21
CA SER A 72 44.14 38.37 9.06
C SER A 72 43.19 37.67 8.08
N ALA A 73 43.70 37.04 7.04
CA ALA A 73 42.90 36.28 6.10
C ALA A 73 42.38 34.95 6.72
N ILE A 74 43.21 34.33 7.59
CA ILE A 74 42.83 33.08 8.30
C ILE A 74 41.85 33.42 9.45
N ALA A 75 42.01 34.56 10.14
CA ALA A 75 41.07 34.99 11.18
C ALA A 75 39.68 35.35 10.61
N LEU A 76 39.62 35.94 9.41
CA LEU A 76 38.35 36.22 8.75
C LEU A 76 37.66 34.96 8.20
N ALA A 77 38.43 33.96 7.79
CA ALA A 77 37.87 32.67 7.34
C ALA A 77 37.35 31.81 8.50
N VAL A 78 37.89 31.95 9.71
CA VAL A 78 37.44 31.23 10.90
C VAL A 78 36.17 31.88 11.50
N ILE A 79 35.95 33.18 11.37
CA ILE A 79 34.75 33.85 11.85
C ILE A 79 33.54 33.59 10.95
N LEU A 80 33.75 33.30 9.66
CA LEU A 80 32.70 32.92 8.72
C LEU A 80 32.31 31.41 8.74
N THR A 81 33.06 30.62 9.51
CA THR A 81 32.71 29.21 9.79
C THR A 81 32.23 29.01 11.20
N ALA A 82 31.58 30.02 11.83
CA ALA A 82 30.68 29.67 12.92
C ALA A 82 29.77 28.56 12.38
N PRO A 83 29.63 27.42 13.07
CA PRO A 83 28.60 26.50 12.67
C PRO A 83 27.29 27.31 12.72
N VAL A 84 26.74 27.62 11.56
CA VAL A 84 25.31 27.74 11.46
C VAL A 84 24.87 26.42 12.10
N ALA A 85 24.40 26.50 13.34
CA ALA A 85 23.63 25.43 13.89
C ALA A 85 22.58 25.19 12.81
N ASN A 86 22.81 24.20 11.96
CA ASN A 86 21.72 23.58 11.27
C ASN A 86 20.77 23.29 12.42
N ALA A 87 19.74 24.12 12.58
CA ALA A 87 18.52 23.62 13.12
C ALA A 87 18.32 22.37 12.29
N ALA A 88 18.74 21.23 12.82
CA ALA A 88 18.41 19.95 12.26
C ALA A 88 16.91 20.12 12.04
N ASP A 89 16.54 20.19 10.77
CA ASP A 89 15.16 20.07 10.40
C ASP A 89 14.78 18.73 11.02
N VAL A 90 14.21 18.80 12.22
CA VAL A 90 13.63 17.66 12.90
C VAL A 90 12.39 17.43 12.08
N SER A 91 12.61 16.89 10.87
CA SER A 91 11.54 16.39 10.03
C SER A 91 10.74 15.49 10.96
N ALA A 92 9.46 15.82 11.11
CA ALA A 92 8.57 15.00 11.91
C ALA A 92 8.83 13.54 11.54
N PRO A 93 8.98 12.63 12.51
CA PRO A 93 9.34 11.25 12.22
C PRO A 93 8.36 10.71 11.17
N THR A 94 8.90 10.14 10.11
CA THR A 94 8.08 9.51 9.06
C THR A 94 7.15 8.51 9.72
N PRO A 95 5.83 8.62 9.55
CA PRO A 95 4.89 7.69 10.19
C PRO A 95 5.22 6.26 9.77
N GLN A 96 5.22 5.36 10.74
CA GLN A 96 5.47 3.95 10.50
C GLN A 96 4.15 3.21 10.34
N MET A 97 4.10 2.30 9.36
CA MET A 97 3.01 1.35 9.21
C MET A 97 2.97 0.44 10.43
N THR A 98 1.79 0.28 11.02
CA THR A 98 1.54 -0.71 12.07
C THR A 98 0.62 -1.81 11.56
N TYR A 99 0.87 -3.03 12.02
CA TYR A 99 0.12 -4.23 11.69
C TYR A 99 -0.52 -4.73 12.98
N ARG A 100 -1.82 -4.66 13.07
CA ARG A 100 -2.56 -4.88 14.31
C ARG A 100 -3.66 -5.91 14.11
N THR A 101 -4.15 -6.41 15.24
CA THR A 101 -5.30 -7.30 15.29
C THR A 101 -6.23 -6.81 16.37
N ILE A 102 -7.53 -6.84 16.11
CA ILE A 102 -8.58 -6.53 17.08
C ILE A 102 -9.65 -7.62 17.03
N GLU A 103 -10.27 -7.92 18.16
CA GLU A 103 -11.35 -8.89 18.23
C GLU A 103 -12.70 -8.21 17.94
N ILE A 104 -13.42 -8.74 16.96
CA ILE A 104 -14.77 -8.31 16.59
C ILE A 104 -15.64 -9.57 16.52
N ASP A 105 -16.68 -9.64 17.33
CA ASP A 105 -17.63 -10.76 17.41
C ASP A 105 -16.93 -12.13 17.59
N GLY A 106 -15.86 -12.17 18.39
CA GLY A 106 -15.10 -13.38 18.64
C GLY A 106 -14.12 -13.78 17.54
N SER A 107 -14.00 -12.98 16.48
CA SER A 107 -13.03 -13.18 15.40
C SER A 107 -11.92 -12.14 15.43
N LYS A 108 -10.68 -12.55 15.17
CA LYS A 108 -9.54 -11.62 15.08
C LYS A 108 -9.49 -11.00 13.70
N ILE A 109 -9.69 -9.70 13.65
CA ILE A 109 -9.62 -8.88 12.45
C ILE A 109 -8.27 -8.20 12.39
N ALA A 110 -7.48 -8.53 11.39
CA ALA A 110 -6.21 -7.88 11.11
C ALA A 110 -6.44 -6.56 10.36
N TYR A 111 -5.63 -5.56 10.65
CA TYR A 111 -5.65 -4.30 9.91
C TYR A 111 -4.28 -3.64 9.89
N ARG A 112 -4.07 -2.83 8.87
CA ARG A 112 -2.91 -1.95 8.72
C ARG A 112 -3.32 -0.54 9.07
N GLU A 113 -2.42 0.19 9.73
CA GLU A 113 -2.69 1.57 10.13
C GLU A 113 -1.42 2.41 10.00
N ILE A 114 -1.58 3.63 9.48
CA ILE A 114 -0.50 4.61 9.37
C ILE A 114 -1.07 6.02 9.46
N GLY A 115 -0.25 6.96 9.93
CA GLY A 115 -0.62 8.37 10.08
C GLY A 115 -1.15 8.70 11.46
N ALA A 116 -1.23 9.99 11.75
CA ALA A 116 -1.68 10.48 13.06
C ALA A 116 -3.20 10.53 13.13
N HIS A 117 -3.77 10.17 14.27
CA HIS A 117 -5.23 10.07 14.49
C HIS A 117 -5.99 11.41 14.40
N ASP A 118 -5.27 12.55 14.48
CA ASP A 118 -5.83 13.89 14.30
C ASP A 118 -5.91 14.35 12.83
N LYS A 119 -5.43 13.52 11.93
CA LYS A 119 -5.51 13.76 10.48
C LYS A 119 -6.85 13.26 9.90
N PRO A 120 -7.28 13.79 8.74
CA PRO A 120 -8.44 13.25 8.04
C PRO A 120 -8.28 11.75 7.78
N ALA A 121 -9.32 10.97 8.14
CA ALA A 121 -9.25 9.52 8.05
C ALA A 121 -9.70 8.99 6.69
N ILE A 122 -9.01 7.95 6.20
CA ILE A 122 -9.39 7.16 5.02
C ILE A 122 -9.49 5.70 5.43
N LEU A 123 -10.66 5.11 5.26
CA LEU A 123 -10.90 3.68 5.42
C LEU A 123 -10.78 3.01 4.06
N LEU A 124 -9.78 2.11 3.93
CA LEU A 124 -9.41 1.46 2.67
C LEU A 124 -9.96 0.03 2.65
N LEU A 125 -10.91 -0.22 1.78
CA LEU A 125 -11.65 -1.48 1.68
C LEU A 125 -11.23 -2.25 0.44
N HIS A 126 -10.54 -3.38 0.65
CA HIS A 126 -9.97 -4.20 -0.42
C HIS A 126 -11.00 -5.08 -1.13
N GLY A 127 -10.60 -5.64 -2.25
CA GLY A 127 -11.39 -6.59 -3.03
C GLY A 127 -10.85 -8.03 -3.00
N VAL A 128 -11.41 -8.87 -3.85
CA VAL A 128 -11.00 -10.26 -4.05
C VAL A 128 -10.02 -10.36 -5.24
N PRO A 129 -8.96 -11.15 -5.12
CA PRO A 129 -8.58 -12.05 -4.04
C PRO A 129 -7.63 -11.42 -3.02
N SER A 130 -7.51 -10.11 -3.01
CA SER A 130 -6.50 -9.36 -2.27
C SER A 130 -6.82 -9.24 -0.77
N SER A 131 -6.10 -8.35 -0.11
CA SER A 131 -6.21 -8.01 1.30
C SER A 131 -5.79 -6.55 1.50
N SER A 132 -5.75 -6.08 2.74
CA SER A 132 -5.20 -4.76 3.07
C SER A 132 -3.79 -4.53 2.52
N ARG A 133 -3.05 -5.60 2.18
CA ARG A 133 -1.70 -5.53 1.61
C ARG A 133 -1.66 -4.74 0.29
N MET A 134 -2.71 -4.80 -0.52
CA MET A 134 -2.78 -4.05 -1.77
C MET A 134 -2.58 -2.53 -1.59
N TYR A 135 -2.86 -2.03 -0.38
CA TYR A 135 -2.78 -0.61 -0.04
C TYR A 135 -1.43 -0.19 0.56
N ASP A 136 -0.48 -1.11 0.83
CA ASP A 136 0.77 -0.81 1.55
C ASP A 136 1.52 0.40 0.99
N ASP A 137 1.75 0.41 -0.31
CA ASP A 137 2.53 1.46 -0.95
C ASP A 137 1.74 2.78 -1.03
N LEU A 138 0.43 2.73 -1.25
CA LEU A 138 -0.44 3.91 -1.18
C LEU A 138 -0.46 4.50 0.23
N MET A 139 -0.61 3.65 1.25
CA MET A 139 -0.62 4.08 2.65
C MET A 139 0.71 4.73 3.04
N ARG A 140 1.86 4.18 2.62
CA ARG A 140 3.18 4.79 2.85
C ARG A 140 3.32 6.17 2.20
N ARG A 141 2.75 6.34 1.00
CA ARG A 141 2.79 7.62 0.27
C ARG A 141 1.92 8.70 0.89
N LEU A 142 0.82 8.31 1.52
CA LEU A 142 -0.19 9.22 2.06
C LEU A 142 -0.14 9.39 3.58
N GLY A 143 0.57 8.52 4.32
CA GLY A 143 0.55 8.46 5.78
C GLY A 143 1.09 9.70 6.51
N ASN A 144 1.89 10.55 5.84
CA ASN A 144 2.29 11.85 6.39
C ASN A 144 1.15 12.87 6.44
N GLU A 145 0.11 12.68 5.63
CA GLU A 145 -0.95 13.66 5.38
C GLU A 145 -2.28 13.22 5.98
N TYR A 146 -2.53 11.90 6.02
CA TYR A 146 -3.81 11.31 6.42
C TYR A 146 -3.63 10.18 7.43
N HIS A 147 -4.69 9.89 8.17
CA HIS A 147 -4.84 8.69 8.97
C HIS A 147 -5.49 7.61 8.11
N LEU A 148 -4.76 6.53 7.80
CA LEU A 148 -5.23 5.48 6.91
C LEU A 148 -5.36 4.16 7.67
N VAL A 149 -6.52 3.54 7.50
CA VAL A 149 -6.85 2.23 8.10
C VAL A 149 -7.32 1.29 7.00
N ALA A 150 -6.66 0.15 6.87
CA ALA A 150 -6.99 -0.88 5.90
C ALA A 150 -7.19 -2.23 6.63
N PRO A 151 -8.43 -2.66 6.85
CA PRO A 151 -8.72 -3.97 7.44
C PRO A 151 -8.65 -5.09 6.40
N ASP A 152 -8.39 -6.31 6.88
CA ASP A 152 -8.69 -7.55 6.17
C ASP A 152 -10.07 -8.04 6.62
N TYR A 153 -10.94 -8.40 5.68
CA TYR A 153 -12.24 -9.01 6.04
C TYR A 153 -12.06 -10.38 6.69
N PRO A 154 -13.03 -10.87 7.48
CA PRO A 154 -13.04 -12.28 7.88
C PRO A 154 -12.86 -13.21 6.67
N GLY A 155 -11.94 -14.16 6.79
CA GLY A 155 -11.60 -15.06 5.68
C GLY A 155 -10.58 -14.54 4.68
N PHE A 156 -10.12 -13.27 4.80
CA PHE A 156 -9.15 -12.65 3.92
C PHE A 156 -7.86 -12.29 4.65
N GLY A 157 -6.78 -12.16 3.89
CA GLY A 157 -5.49 -11.66 4.36
C GLY A 157 -5.01 -12.35 5.64
N ASN A 158 -4.74 -11.57 6.67
CA ASN A 158 -4.28 -12.03 7.98
C ASN A 158 -5.39 -12.07 9.03
N SER A 159 -6.63 -11.76 8.65
CA SER A 159 -7.78 -11.96 9.52
C SER A 159 -8.08 -13.43 9.70
N GLU A 160 -8.74 -13.74 10.81
CA GLU A 160 -9.23 -15.08 11.09
C GLU A 160 -10.28 -15.49 10.03
N ALA A 161 -10.31 -16.77 9.71
CA ALA A 161 -11.28 -17.36 8.81
C ALA A 161 -12.18 -18.32 9.62
N PRO A 162 -13.21 -17.79 10.31
CA PRO A 162 -14.15 -18.64 11.03
C PRO A 162 -14.76 -19.71 10.12
N SER A 163 -15.10 -20.85 10.72
CA SER A 163 -15.77 -21.93 9.97
C SER A 163 -17.08 -21.42 9.34
N PRO A 164 -17.38 -21.76 8.08
CA PRO A 164 -18.69 -21.45 7.48
C PRO A 164 -19.91 -22.03 8.22
N GLN A 165 -19.71 -22.95 9.17
CA GLN A 165 -20.76 -23.42 10.08
C GLN A 165 -21.06 -22.40 11.19
N ASP A 166 -20.07 -21.58 11.58
CA ASP A 166 -20.17 -20.63 12.69
C ASP A 166 -20.28 -19.19 12.22
N TYR A 167 -19.90 -18.92 10.97
CA TYR A 167 -19.89 -17.59 10.37
C TYR A 167 -20.49 -17.62 8.96
N THR A 168 -21.54 -16.84 8.74
CA THR A 168 -22.17 -16.72 7.41
C THR A 168 -21.42 -15.71 6.56
N TYR A 169 -20.75 -16.17 5.52
CA TYR A 169 -20.00 -15.30 4.60
C TYR A 169 -20.93 -14.62 3.59
N THR A 170 -21.38 -13.41 3.94
CA THR A 170 -22.17 -12.52 3.09
C THR A 170 -21.58 -11.11 3.12
N PHE A 171 -21.87 -10.31 2.10
CA PHE A 171 -21.43 -8.90 2.09
C PHE A 171 -22.09 -8.07 3.20
N ASP A 172 -23.30 -8.42 3.62
CA ASP A 172 -23.94 -7.79 4.78
C ASP A 172 -23.11 -8.02 6.05
N HIS A 173 -22.71 -9.27 6.32
CA HIS A 173 -21.94 -9.61 7.51
C HIS A 173 -20.51 -9.05 7.47
N LEU A 174 -19.86 -9.01 6.28
CA LEU A 174 -18.60 -8.32 6.12
C LEU A 174 -18.72 -6.81 6.45
N ALA A 175 -19.78 -6.17 5.98
CA ALA A 175 -20.03 -4.75 6.27
C ALA A 175 -20.33 -4.50 7.75
N GLU A 176 -21.08 -5.37 8.43
CA GLU A 176 -21.30 -5.31 9.87
C GLU A 176 -19.99 -5.39 10.65
N THR A 177 -19.08 -6.31 10.25
CA THR A 177 -17.73 -6.43 10.84
C THR A 177 -16.95 -5.13 10.68
N ILE A 178 -17.00 -4.49 9.50
CA ILE A 178 -16.31 -3.21 9.26
C ILE A 178 -16.92 -2.07 10.08
N ILE A 179 -18.25 -2.01 10.22
CA ILE A 179 -18.91 -1.02 11.07
C ILE A 179 -18.45 -1.17 12.53
N LYS A 180 -18.44 -2.38 13.07
CA LYS A 180 -17.96 -2.66 14.43
C LYS A 180 -16.49 -2.34 14.60
N LEU A 181 -15.67 -2.58 13.56
CA LEU A 181 -14.26 -2.20 13.56
C LEU A 181 -14.10 -0.68 13.64
N THR A 182 -14.86 0.10 12.86
CA THR A 182 -14.79 1.57 12.91
C THR A 182 -15.21 2.11 14.27
N ASP A 183 -16.25 1.51 14.89
CA ASP A 183 -16.68 1.86 16.25
C ASP A 183 -15.56 1.56 17.29
N ALA A 184 -14.94 0.38 17.22
CA ALA A 184 -13.86 -0.03 18.12
C ALA A 184 -12.59 0.83 17.97
N LEU A 185 -12.28 1.28 16.77
CA LEU A 185 -11.16 2.18 16.47
C LEU A 185 -11.51 3.66 16.67
N LYS A 186 -12.76 3.99 17.01
CA LYS A 186 -13.27 5.37 17.16
C LYS A 186 -13.06 6.21 15.89
N LEU A 187 -13.31 5.61 14.74
CA LEU A 187 -13.31 6.29 13.45
C LEU A 187 -14.68 6.88 13.21
N ASP A 188 -14.92 8.08 13.72
CA ASP A 188 -16.25 8.73 13.66
C ASP A 188 -16.57 9.30 12.28
N ARG A 189 -15.55 9.78 11.56
CA ARG A 189 -15.67 10.38 10.22
C ARG A 189 -14.51 9.97 9.33
N TYR A 190 -14.83 9.45 8.15
CA TYR A 190 -13.82 8.95 7.21
C TYR A 190 -14.29 9.04 5.76
N VAL A 191 -13.31 9.07 4.85
CA VAL A 191 -13.52 8.79 3.43
C VAL A 191 -13.47 7.28 3.24
N LEU A 192 -14.42 6.75 2.46
CA LEU A 192 -14.35 5.37 1.99
C LEU A 192 -13.53 5.30 0.71
N PHE A 193 -12.43 4.54 0.72
CA PHE A 193 -11.71 4.13 -0.47
C PHE A 193 -12.04 2.66 -0.75
N MET A 194 -12.69 2.39 -1.86
CA MET A 194 -13.35 1.12 -2.15
C MET A 194 -12.83 0.53 -3.45
N GLN A 195 -12.25 -0.68 -3.38
CA GLN A 195 -11.84 -1.44 -4.54
C GLN A 195 -12.60 -2.76 -4.61
N ASP A 196 -13.13 -3.14 -5.78
CA ASP A 196 -13.83 -4.41 -6.03
C ASP A 196 -14.87 -4.76 -4.95
N TYR A 197 -14.70 -5.82 -4.13
CA TYR A 197 -15.58 -6.15 -2.99
C TYR A 197 -15.66 -5.03 -1.94
N GLY A 198 -14.68 -4.14 -1.93
CA GLY A 198 -14.74 -2.94 -1.11
C GLY A 198 -15.93 -2.04 -1.45
N ALA A 199 -16.40 -2.01 -2.70
CA ALA A 199 -17.57 -1.22 -3.08
C ALA A 199 -18.87 -1.74 -2.44
N PRO A 200 -19.26 -3.02 -2.58
CA PRO A 200 -20.44 -3.52 -1.91
C PRO A 200 -20.36 -3.48 -0.38
N VAL A 201 -19.20 -3.69 0.22
CA VAL A 201 -19.00 -3.53 1.67
C VAL A 201 -19.13 -2.06 2.07
N GLY A 202 -18.42 -1.15 1.40
CA GLY A 202 -18.41 0.27 1.71
C GLY A 202 -19.76 0.95 1.48
N MET A 203 -20.51 0.55 0.45
CA MET A 203 -21.86 1.09 0.21
C MET A 203 -22.85 0.66 1.29
N ARG A 204 -22.70 -0.54 1.86
CA ARG A 204 -23.49 -0.96 3.05
C ARG A 204 -23.11 -0.15 4.29
N VAL A 205 -21.81 0.11 4.48
CA VAL A 205 -21.34 1.02 5.54
C VAL A 205 -21.93 2.42 5.33
N ALA A 206 -21.88 2.96 4.11
CA ALA A 206 -22.40 4.29 3.80
C ALA A 206 -23.91 4.41 4.02
N THR A 207 -24.69 3.41 3.62
CA THR A 207 -26.14 3.41 3.83
C THR A 207 -26.54 3.21 5.29
N THR A 208 -25.73 2.50 6.08
CA THR A 208 -26.00 2.25 7.51
C THR A 208 -25.50 3.38 8.42
N ARG A 209 -24.39 4.03 8.06
CA ARG A 209 -23.70 5.10 8.82
C ARG A 209 -23.46 6.35 7.95
N PRO A 210 -24.50 6.93 7.33
CA PRO A 210 -24.32 8.02 6.36
C PRO A 210 -23.60 9.25 6.96
N GLN A 211 -23.77 9.51 8.25
CA GLN A 211 -23.13 10.63 8.95
C GLN A 211 -21.62 10.46 9.14
N SER A 212 -21.10 9.23 9.09
CA SER A 212 -19.67 8.94 9.24
C SER A 212 -18.90 9.04 7.92
N VAL A 213 -19.58 8.93 6.78
CA VAL A 213 -18.97 8.94 5.45
C VAL A 213 -18.93 10.37 4.92
N ILE A 214 -17.73 10.96 4.88
CA ILE A 214 -17.54 12.35 4.43
C ILE A 214 -17.18 12.47 2.94
N GLY A 215 -17.00 11.35 2.26
CA GLY A 215 -16.74 11.27 0.83
C GLY A 215 -16.40 9.85 0.40
N THR A 216 -16.37 9.63 -0.90
CA THR A 216 -16.17 8.29 -1.49
C THR A 216 -15.13 8.30 -2.60
N ILE A 217 -14.29 7.28 -2.61
CA ILE A 217 -13.32 6.99 -3.68
C ILE A 217 -13.60 5.56 -4.16
N PHE A 218 -13.86 5.40 -5.45
CA PHE A 218 -14.03 4.10 -6.10
C PHE A 218 -12.83 3.83 -7.01
N GLN A 219 -12.19 2.70 -6.82
CA GLN A 219 -11.15 2.19 -7.70
C GLN A 219 -11.60 0.82 -8.23
N ASN A 220 -12.07 0.77 -9.48
CA ASN A 220 -12.68 -0.44 -10.05
C ASN A 220 -13.71 -1.09 -9.10
N GLY A 221 -14.48 -0.25 -8.42
CA GLY A 221 -15.54 -0.64 -7.49
C GLY A 221 -16.91 -0.37 -8.11
N ASN A 222 -17.63 -1.42 -8.49
CA ASN A 222 -18.84 -1.29 -9.29
C ASN A 222 -20.11 -1.21 -8.46
N VAL A 223 -21.01 -0.30 -8.84
CA VAL A 223 -22.35 -0.10 -8.25
C VAL A 223 -23.43 0.13 -9.31
N TYR A 224 -23.13 -0.23 -10.57
CA TYR A 224 -24.02 -0.08 -11.73
C TYR A 224 -23.99 -1.35 -12.58
N GLU A 225 -25.16 -1.74 -13.12
CA GLU A 225 -25.24 -2.91 -14.02
C GLU A 225 -24.40 -2.73 -15.29
N GLU A 226 -24.25 -1.51 -15.79
CA GLU A 226 -23.43 -1.18 -16.95
C GLU A 226 -21.96 -1.54 -16.81
N GLY A 227 -21.47 -1.62 -15.57
CA GLY A 227 -20.11 -2.04 -15.28
C GLY A 227 -19.88 -3.53 -15.33
N LEU A 228 -20.93 -4.35 -15.40
CA LEU A 228 -20.81 -5.80 -15.41
C LEU A 228 -20.35 -6.29 -16.79
N GLY A 229 -19.11 -6.78 -16.90
CA GLY A 229 -18.54 -7.31 -18.13
C GLY A 229 -19.05 -8.73 -18.48
N PRO A 230 -18.63 -9.30 -19.61
CA PRO A 230 -19.10 -10.60 -20.10
C PRO A 230 -18.89 -11.77 -19.12
N MET A 231 -17.86 -11.73 -18.27
CA MET A 231 -17.60 -12.77 -17.28
C MET A 231 -18.75 -12.95 -16.25
N TRP A 232 -19.61 -11.96 -16.12
CA TRP A 232 -20.73 -12.01 -15.19
C TRP A 232 -21.84 -12.96 -15.62
N GLU A 233 -21.90 -13.35 -16.90
CA GLU A 233 -22.83 -14.36 -17.38
C GLU A 233 -22.55 -15.75 -16.74
N GLU A 234 -21.27 -16.10 -16.56
CA GLU A 234 -20.89 -17.32 -15.83
C GLU A 234 -21.28 -17.23 -14.34
N ARG A 235 -21.18 -16.04 -13.75
CA ARG A 235 -21.60 -15.83 -12.36
C ARG A 235 -23.11 -15.96 -12.19
N LYS A 236 -23.90 -15.42 -13.12
CA LYS A 236 -25.37 -15.57 -13.16
C LYS A 236 -25.76 -17.05 -13.32
N ALA A 237 -25.07 -17.79 -14.18
CA ALA A 237 -25.28 -19.22 -14.33
C ALA A 237 -25.03 -19.98 -13.02
N PHE A 238 -23.95 -19.64 -12.31
CA PHE A 238 -23.65 -20.21 -10.99
C PHE A 238 -24.74 -19.89 -9.96
N TRP A 239 -25.24 -18.65 -9.91
CA TRP A 239 -26.32 -18.27 -8.98
C TRP A 239 -27.58 -19.11 -9.21
N ASN A 240 -27.90 -19.39 -10.46
CA ASN A 240 -29.07 -20.19 -10.82
C ASN A 240 -28.88 -21.71 -10.58
N ASN A 241 -27.65 -22.19 -10.57
CA ASN A 241 -27.35 -23.62 -10.46
C ASN A 241 -26.09 -23.90 -9.61
N ARG A 242 -26.07 -23.35 -8.39
CA ARG A 242 -24.93 -23.46 -7.48
C ARG A 242 -24.51 -24.91 -7.25
N GLY A 243 -25.47 -25.82 -7.02
CA GLY A 243 -25.20 -27.20 -6.66
C GLY A 243 -24.35 -27.96 -7.69
N GLU A 244 -24.57 -27.70 -8.97
CA GLU A 244 -23.82 -28.36 -10.05
C GLU A 244 -22.50 -27.64 -10.39
N LEU A 245 -22.47 -26.31 -10.29
CA LEU A 245 -21.37 -25.49 -10.80
C LEU A 245 -20.34 -25.12 -9.73
N GLN A 246 -20.63 -25.31 -8.42
CA GLN A 246 -19.79 -24.84 -7.34
C GLN A 246 -18.35 -25.34 -7.44
N ALA A 247 -18.14 -26.63 -7.67
CA ALA A 247 -16.80 -27.22 -7.70
C ALA A 247 -15.93 -26.61 -8.82
N GLU A 248 -16.51 -26.41 -10.01
CA GLU A 248 -15.77 -25.82 -11.15
C GLU A 248 -15.51 -24.33 -10.95
N VAL A 249 -16.52 -23.57 -10.51
CA VAL A 249 -16.39 -22.14 -10.26
C VAL A 249 -15.34 -21.85 -9.18
N VAL A 250 -15.32 -22.62 -8.09
CA VAL A 250 -14.32 -22.47 -7.03
C VAL A 250 -12.94 -22.83 -7.53
N LYS A 251 -12.79 -23.96 -8.23
CA LYS A 251 -11.51 -24.38 -8.80
C LYS A 251 -10.91 -23.34 -9.74
N GLN A 252 -11.73 -22.74 -10.58
CA GLN A 252 -11.28 -21.64 -11.46
C GLN A 252 -10.92 -20.41 -10.65
N HIS A 253 -11.78 -19.99 -9.72
CA HIS A 253 -11.58 -18.83 -8.87
C HIS A 253 -10.28 -18.90 -8.07
N GLN A 254 -9.91 -20.07 -7.57
CA GLN A 254 -8.70 -20.32 -6.77
C GLN A 254 -7.46 -20.65 -7.63
N SER A 255 -7.57 -20.67 -8.95
CA SER A 255 -6.43 -21.00 -9.80
C SER A 255 -5.42 -19.84 -9.89
N LEU A 256 -4.13 -20.18 -9.95
CA LEU A 256 -3.08 -19.19 -10.17
C LEU A 256 -3.26 -18.42 -11.47
N ALA A 257 -3.74 -19.10 -12.52
CA ALA A 257 -3.99 -18.48 -13.81
C ALA A 257 -5.06 -17.37 -13.73
N VAL A 258 -6.17 -17.62 -13.04
CA VAL A 258 -7.24 -16.64 -12.84
C VAL A 258 -6.79 -15.52 -11.89
N THR A 259 -6.06 -15.85 -10.80
CA THR A 259 -5.52 -14.82 -9.89
C THR A 259 -4.61 -13.87 -10.66
N ARG A 260 -3.67 -14.40 -11.44
CA ARG A 260 -2.81 -13.57 -12.30
C ARG A 260 -3.61 -12.76 -13.33
N ALA A 261 -4.60 -13.36 -13.97
CA ALA A 261 -5.40 -12.69 -14.98
C ALA A 261 -6.21 -11.51 -14.44
N ARG A 262 -6.58 -11.51 -13.15
CA ARG A 262 -7.23 -10.37 -12.50
C ARG A 262 -6.34 -9.14 -12.44
N HIS A 263 -5.04 -9.30 -12.20
CA HIS A 263 -4.09 -8.20 -12.21
C HIS A 263 -3.84 -7.69 -13.63
N LEU A 264 -3.51 -8.60 -14.54
CA LEU A 264 -3.12 -8.24 -15.89
C LEU A 264 -4.29 -7.74 -16.75
N GLY A 265 -5.47 -8.34 -16.57
CA GLY A 265 -6.61 -8.06 -17.46
C GLY A 265 -6.24 -8.24 -18.92
N THR A 266 -6.54 -7.21 -19.70
CA THR A 266 -6.17 -7.10 -21.13
C THR A 266 -5.05 -6.08 -21.35
N ASP A 267 -4.29 -5.72 -20.31
CA ASP A 267 -3.18 -4.76 -20.40
C ASP A 267 -2.10 -5.30 -21.35
N PRO A 268 -1.71 -4.53 -22.37
CA PRO A 268 -0.63 -4.94 -23.29
C PRO A 268 0.76 -4.92 -22.64
N ASP A 269 0.96 -4.13 -21.58
CA ASP A 269 2.25 -3.99 -20.86
C ASP A 269 2.30 -4.91 -19.62
N ILE A 270 2.35 -6.22 -19.88
CA ILE A 270 2.38 -7.22 -18.81
C ILE A 270 3.70 -7.24 -18.03
N GLU A 271 4.77 -6.65 -18.55
CA GLU A 271 6.08 -6.58 -17.90
C GLU A 271 6.12 -5.51 -16.79
N ALA A 272 5.16 -4.59 -16.78
CA ALA A 272 5.02 -3.59 -15.72
C ALA A 272 4.53 -4.16 -14.38
N TYR A 273 4.00 -5.40 -14.36
CA TYR A 273 3.41 -6.01 -13.18
C TYR A 273 4.43 -6.85 -12.41
N ASN A 274 4.57 -6.57 -11.11
CA ASN A 274 5.36 -7.40 -10.20
C ASN A 274 4.69 -8.79 -10.03
N PRO A 275 5.35 -9.90 -10.38
CA PRO A 275 4.75 -11.24 -10.26
C PRO A 275 4.47 -11.68 -8.83
N ASP A 276 5.04 -11.04 -7.82
CA ASP A 276 4.79 -11.37 -6.41
C ASP A 276 3.37 -10.97 -5.97
N LEU A 277 2.71 -10.06 -6.69
CA LEU A 277 1.37 -9.56 -6.34
C LEU A 277 0.33 -10.67 -6.26
N TRP A 278 0.30 -11.58 -7.23
CA TRP A 278 -0.67 -12.68 -7.24
C TRP A 278 -0.23 -13.94 -6.51
N MET A 279 1.02 -14.02 -6.05
CA MET A 279 1.52 -15.24 -5.40
C MET A 279 1.01 -15.40 -3.98
N ASP A 280 1.01 -14.35 -3.18
CA ASP A 280 0.45 -14.41 -1.84
C ASP A 280 -1.09 -14.45 -1.85
N GLU A 281 -1.75 -13.77 -2.80
CA GLU A 281 -3.18 -13.89 -3.02
C GLU A 281 -3.59 -15.32 -3.36
N TYR A 282 -2.85 -15.96 -4.27
CA TYR A 282 -3.03 -17.37 -4.57
C TYR A 282 -2.84 -18.27 -3.33
N ALA A 283 -1.83 -17.97 -2.51
CA ALA A 283 -1.61 -18.70 -1.27
C ALA A 283 -2.76 -18.51 -0.27
N TYR A 284 -3.32 -17.31 -0.17
CA TYR A 284 -4.49 -17.04 0.68
C TYR A 284 -5.75 -17.76 0.19
N LEU A 285 -6.02 -17.74 -1.10
CA LEU A 285 -7.18 -18.41 -1.69
C LEU A 285 -7.14 -19.93 -1.53
N ASN A 286 -5.97 -20.51 -1.32
CA ASN A 286 -5.79 -21.97 -1.20
C ASN A 286 -5.60 -22.44 0.24
N ARG A 287 -5.91 -21.62 1.25
CA ARG A 287 -5.97 -22.06 2.64
C ARG A 287 -7.15 -23.01 2.88
N PRO A 288 -7.07 -23.88 3.89
CA PRO A 288 -8.20 -24.72 4.27
C PRO A 288 -9.48 -23.91 4.52
N GLY A 289 -10.61 -24.34 3.96
CA GLY A 289 -11.92 -23.72 4.11
C GLY A 289 -12.21 -22.58 3.11
N GLN A 290 -11.22 -22.13 2.34
CA GLN A 290 -11.40 -21.05 1.39
C GLN A 290 -12.34 -21.41 0.22
N ASP A 291 -12.42 -22.67 -0.15
CA ASP A 291 -13.35 -23.17 -1.17
C ASP A 291 -14.81 -22.82 -0.83
N GLN A 292 -15.24 -23.06 0.42
CA GLN A 292 -16.59 -22.74 0.85
C GLN A 292 -16.76 -21.22 1.03
N ILE A 293 -15.79 -20.53 1.65
CA ILE A 293 -15.83 -19.07 1.88
C ILE A 293 -16.00 -18.33 0.56
N GLN A 294 -15.15 -18.65 -0.42
CA GLN A 294 -15.20 -17.99 -1.73
C GLN A 294 -16.47 -18.34 -2.50
N SER A 295 -16.93 -19.61 -2.41
CA SER A 295 -18.20 -20.01 -3.00
C SER A 295 -19.38 -19.23 -2.42
N ASP A 296 -19.41 -19.01 -1.11
CA ASP A 296 -20.49 -18.28 -0.45
C ASP A 296 -20.51 -16.83 -0.89
N LEU A 297 -19.36 -16.16 -0.92
CA LEU A 297 -19.27 -14.77 -1.35
C LEU A 297 -19.56 -14.59 -2.85
N ILE A 298 -19.08 -15.49 -3.71
CA ILE A 298 -19.44 -15.46 -5.14
C ILE A 298 -20.95 -15.63 -5.31
N PHE A 299 -21.57 -16.52 -4.52
CA PHE A 299 -23.02 -16.74 -4.57
C PHE A 299 -23.78 -15.53 -4.02
N ASP A 300 -23.33 -14.95 -2.90
CA ASP A 300 -23.97 -13.79 -2.27
C ASP A 300 -23.86 -12.52 -3.12
N TYR A 301 -22.92 -12.46 -4.08
CA TYR A 301 -22.73 -11.26 -4.92
C TYR A 301 -23.99 -10.86 -5.69
N GLN A 302 -24.90 -11.78 -5.99
CA GLN A 302 -26.23 -11.45 -6.57
C GLN A 302 -26.99 -10.44 -5.74
N ASN A 303 -26.85 -10.46 -4.40
CA ASN A 303 -27.47 -9.52 -3.48
C ASN A 303 -26.85 -8.11 -3.59
N ASN A 304 -25.60 -7.99 -4.06
CA ASN A 304 -24.99 -6.70 -4.35
C ASN A 304 -25.68 -6.03 -5.55
N ILE A 305 -25.90 -6.80 -6.63
CA ILE A 305 -26.61 -6.28 -7.81
C ILE A 305 -28.03 -5.88 -7.44
N ALA A 306 -28.72 -6.69 -6.66
CA ALA A 306 -30.07 -6.37 -6.16
C ALA A 306 -30.08 -5.09 -5.28
N ALA A 307 -28.96 -4.76 -4.62
CA ALA A 307 -28.81 -3.58 -3.78
C ALA A 307 -28.39 -2.31 -4.55
N TYR A 308 -27.97 -2.39 -5.82
CA TYR A 308 -27.55 -1.23 -6.61
C TYR A 308 -28.54 -0.07 -6.59
N PRO A 309 -29.86 -0.27 -6.78
CA PRO A 309 -30.83 0.82 -6.71
C PRO A 309 -30.83 1.56 -5.36
N ILE A 310 -30.59 0.86 -4.25
CA ILE A 310 -30.49 1.44 -2.90
C ILE A 310 -29.25 2.31 -2.81
N TRP A 311 -28.10 1.83 -3.28
CA TRP A 311 -26.83 2.57 -3.26
C TRP A 311 -26.85 3.78 -4.17
N GLN A 312 -27.44 3.65 -5.36
CA GLN A 312 -27.64 4.74 -6.30
C GLN A 312 -28.58 5.82 -5.71
N SER A 313 -29.63 5.41 -4.99
CA SER A 313 -30.49 6.36 -4.26
C SER A 313 -29.72 7.13 -3.20
N TRP A 314 -28.89 6.41 -2.41
CA TRP A 314 -28.03 7.04 -1.43
C TRP A 314 -27.06 8.06 -2.06
N LEU A 315 -26.43 7.72 -3.19
CA LEU A 315 -25.56 8.64 -3.93
C LEU A 315 -26.28 9.90 -4.39
N ARG A 316 -27.52 9.77 -4.94
CA ARG A 316 -28.35 10.92 -5.36
C ARG A 316 -28.76 11.82 -4.19
N GLU A 317 -29.10 11.21 -3.07
CA GLU A 317 -29.61 11.90 -1.88
C GLU A 317 -28.51 12.63 -1.13
N HIS A 318 -27.39 11.97 -0.88
CA HIS A 318 -26.29 12.49 -0.06
C HIS A 318 -25.26 13.29 -0.88
N LYS A 319 -25.15 13.04 -2.18
CA LYS A 319 -24.23 13.71 -3.12
C LYS A 319 -22.82 13.83 -2.54
N PRO A 320 -22.23 12.72 -2.04
CA PRO A 320 -20.89 12.78 -1.49
C PRO A 320 -19.92 13.30 -2.54
N LEU A 321 -18.90 14.06 -2.12
CA LEU A 321 -17.75 14.27 -3.00
C LEU A 321 -17.23 12.91 -3.41
N THR A 322 -17.12 12.65 -4.72
CA THR A 322 -16.79 11.32 -5.26
C THR A 322 -15.66 11.39 -6.27
N LEU A 323 -14.63 10.58 -6.04
CA LEU A 323 -13.57 10.29 -6.98
C LEU A 323 -13.76 8.86 -7.51
N VAL A 324 -13.68 8.70 -8.83
CA VAL A 324 -13.72 7.40 -9.51
C VAL A 324 -12.43 7.23 -10.30
N MET A 325 -11.63 6.23 -9.96
CA MET A 325 -10.44 5.85 -10.68
C MET A 325 -10.66 4.45 -11.27
N TRP A 326 -10.43 4.28 -12.57
CA TRP A 326 -10.81 3.04 -13.22
C TRP A 326 -9.75 2.55 -14.18
N GLY A 327 -9.17 1.39 -13.90
CA GLY A 327 -8.27 0.71 -14.82
C GLY A 327 -9.08 0.15 -16.00
N LYS A 328 -8.78 0.61 -17.21
CA LYS A 328 -9.57 0.29 -18.41
C LYS A 328 -9.41 -1.14 -18.91
N TYR A 329 -8.36 -1.84 -18.46
CA TYR A 329 -8.08 -3.21 -18.83
C TYR A 329 -8.68 -4.25 -17.87
N ASP A 330 -9.57 -3.81 -16.98
CA ASP A 330 -10.26 -4.65 -16.00
C ASP A 330 -11.10 -5.75 -16.69
N PRO A 331 -10.87 -7.03 -16.40
CA PRO A 331 -11.65 -8.12 -16.98
C PRO A 331 -13.02 -8.28 -16.29
N ALA A 332 -13.20 -7.73 -15.10
CA ALA A 332 -14.41 -7.89 -14.29
C ALA A 332 -15.39 -6.73 -14.52
N PHE A 333 -14.90 -5.49 -14.42
CA PHE A 333 -15.74 -4.30 -14.50
C PHE A 333 -15.33 -3.38 -15.63
N THR A 334 -16.25 -3.17 -16.57
CA THR A 334 -16.02 -2.33 -17.75
C THR A 334 -16.02 -0.84 -17.40
N VAL A 335 -15.38 -0.03 -18.24
CA VAL A 335 -15.36 1.45 -18.12
C VAL A 335 -16.77 2.06 -18.07
N ALA A 336 -17.76 1.39 -18.70
CA ALA A 336 -19.15 1.85 -18.63
C ALA A 336 -19.69 1.94 -17.18
N GLY A 337 -19.12 1.15 -16.24
CA GLY A 337 -19.44 1.27 -14.81
C GLY A 337 -18.93 2.57 -14.20
N ALA A 338 -17.73 3.02 -14.61
CA ALA A 338 -17.21 4.32 -14.19
C ALA A 338 -18.05 5.48 -14.75
N ASP A 339 -18.38 5.44 -16.03
CA ASP A 339 -19.19 6.47 -16.70
C ASP A 339 -20.60 6.56 -16.10
N ALA A 340 -21.15 5.44 -15.63
CA ALA A 340 -22.47 5.37 -15.04
C ALA A 340 -22.63 6.20 -13.77
N PHE A 341 -21.55 6.48 -13.03
CA PHE A 341 -21.59 7.38 -11.87
C PHE A 341 -22.14 8.76 -12.20
N LYS A 342 -21.95 9.25 -13.42
CA LYS A 342 -22.48 10.55 -13.88
C LYS A 342 -24.02 10.62 -13.87
N LYS A 343 -24.71 9.49 -13.89
CA LYS A 343 -26.19 9.44 -13.81
C LYS A 343 -26.71 9.99 -12.47
N ASP A 344 -26.04 9.62 -11.39
CA ASP A 344 -26.44 9.95 -10.03
C ASP A 344 -25.59 11.07 -9.42
N LEU A 345 -24.35 11.21 -9.87
CA LEU A 345 -23.37 12.20 -9.43
C LEU A 345 -22.74 12.91 -10.63
N PRO A 346 -23.42 13.90 -11.25
CA PRO A 346 -22.88 14.64 -12.40
C PRO A 346 -21.50 15.25 -12.16
N GLU A 347 -21.22 15.64 -10.89
CA GLU A 347 -19.95 16.26 -10.46
C GLU A 347 -18.88 15.24 -10.03
N ALA A 348 -19.12 13.92 -10.15
CA ALA A 348 -18.11 12.92 -9.83
C ALA A 348 -16.83 13.17 -10.67
N ASP A 349 -15.68 13.09 -10.01
CA ASP A 349 -14.36 13.24 -10.62
C ASP A 349 -13.92 11.86 -11.14
N ILE A 350 -13.91 11.66 -12.47
CA ILE A 350 -13.69 10.34 -13.08
C ILE A 350 -12.39 10.33 -13.87
N HIS A 351 -11.51 9.39 -13.55
CA HIS A 351 -10.22 9.16 -14.22
C HIS A 351 -10.13 7.72 -14.72
N ILE A 352 -10.00 7.57 -16.03
CA ILE A 352 -9.76 6.27 -16.67
C ILE A 352 -8.24 6.10 -16.83
N LEU A 353 -7.71 5.05 -16.20
CA LEU A 353 -6.27 4.78 -16.10
C LEU A 353 -5.85 3.68 -17.08
N ASP A 354 -4.64 3.78 -17.58
CA ASP A 354 -3.98 2.71 -18.36
C ASP A 354 -3.47 1.62 -17.39
N ALA A 355 -4.40 0.87 -16.81
CA ALA A 355 -4.16 -0.14 -15.78
C ALA A 355 -5.20 -1.26 -15.83
N GLY A 356 -4.91 -2.38 -15.20
CA GLY A 356 -5.84 -3.48 -14.92
C GLY A 356 -6.78 -3.20 -13.76
N HIS A 357 -7.38 -4.26 -13.23
CA HIS A 357 -8.34 -4.20 -12.12
C HIS A 357 -7.73 -3.61 -10.84
N PHE A 358 -6.46 -3.85 -10.58
CA PHE A 358 -5.70 -3.28 -9.46
C PHE A 358 -4.85 -2.12 -9.97
N ALA A 359 -5.45 -0.94 -10.16
CA ALA A 359 -4.76 0.20 -10.76
C ALA A 359 -3.49 0.62 -9.99
N MET A 360 -3.41 0.32 -8.70
CA MET A 360 -2.23 0.62 -7.89
C MET A 360 -1.00 -0.20 -8.26
N ASP A 361 -1.14 -1.32 -8.96
CA ASP A 361 -0.01 -2.16 -9.38
C ASP A 361 0.93 -1.41 -10.33
N THR A 362 0.36 -0.58 -11.22
CA THR A 362 1.11 0.10 -12.28
C THR A 362 0.94 1.63 -12.28
N LYS A 363 -0.09 2.17 -11.60
CA LYS A 363 -0.46 3.60 -11.58
C LYS A 363 -0.53 4.19 -10.18
N LEU A 364 0.28 3.68 -9.26
CA LEU A 364 0.27 4.10 -7.86
C LEU A 364 0.49 5.61 -7.67
N ASP A 365 1.38 6.23 -8.45
CA ASP A 365 1.65 7.68 -8.36
C ASP A 365 0.45 8.51 -8.79
N GLU A 366 -0.25 8.09 -9.84
CA GLU A 366 -1.47 8.73 -10.31
C GLU A 366 -2.59 8.59 -9.28
N VAL A 367 -2.80 7.39 -8.74
CA VAL A 367 -3.80 7.11 -7.69
C VAL A 367 -3.53 7.96 -6.45
N ALA A 368 -2.28 8.05 -5.99
CA ALA A 368 -1.91 8.89 -4.85
C ALA A 368 -2.13 10.38 -5.13
N SER A 369 -1.80 10.85 -6.34
CA SER A 369 -1.98 12.24 -6.75
C SER A 369 -3.47 12.63 -6.79
N PHE A 370 -4.31 11.82 -7.42
CA PHE A 370 -5.76 12.04 -7.47
C PHE A 370 -6.38 11.98 -6.08
N THR A 371 -5.95 11.04 -5.24
CA THR A 371 -6.41 10.96 -3.85
C THR A 371 -6.07 12.24 -3.08
N ARG A 372 -4.87 12.80 -3.20
CA ARG A 372 -4.50 14.09 -2.56
C ARG A 372 -5.36 15.25 -3.07
N ALA A 373 -5.51 15.37 -4.39
CA ALA A 373 -6.33 16.41 -5.00
C ALA A 373 -7.79 16.33 -4.54
N TYR A 374 -8.33 15.13 -4.44
CA TYR A 374 -9.66 14.87 -3.91
C TYR A 374 -9.79 15.24 -2.43
N MET A 375 -8.88 14.77 -1.58
CA MET A 375 -8.89 15.04 -0.14
C MET A 375 -8.78 16.54 0.17
N ALA A 376 -8.07 17.31 -0.65
CA ALA A 376 -7.96 18.76 -0.51
C ALA A 376 -9.28 19.52 -0.77
N ARG A 377 -10.25 18.89 -1.44
CA ARG A 377 -11.58 19.45 -1.75
C ARG A 377 -12.63 19.16 -0.68
N LEU A 378 -12.33 18.25 0.25
CA LEU A 378 -13.28 17.90 1.32
C LEU A 378 -13.52 19.10 2.25
N PRO A 379 -14.75 19.34 2.69
CA PRO A 379 -15.05 20.36 3.68
C PRO A 379 -14.32 20.01 5.00
N ARG A 380 -13.66 21.01 5.57
CA ARG A 380 -12.94 20.90 6.84
C ARG A 380 -13.89 20.81 8.02
#